data_49877fcff5d594a049945edc99382c23
#
_entry.id   49877fcff5d594a049945edc99382c23
#
_cell.length_a   1.000
_cell.length_b   1.000
_cell.length_c   1.000
_cell.angle_alpha   90.00
_cell.angle_beta   90.00
_cell.angle_gamma   90.00
#
_symmetry.space_group_name_H-M   'P 1'
#
loop_
_entity.id
_entity.type
_entity.pdbx_description
1 polymer ?
#
loop_
_entity_poly.entity_id
_entity_poly.type
_entity_poly.pdbx_seq_one_letter_code
_entity_poly.pdbx_strand_id
1 'polypeptide(L)'
;YENITGIPGIFTTKIIYVEASKRGTRDHYRLMLADFDGARPVMLRESSEPLLSPVWSPDGRRVAYVSFETTRPAIYIQELATGRREQITNFRGLNGAPAWSPDGRKLAMTLSKDGNPEIYVMDLVTRQLTRMTNHFMIDHEPSWSMDGNSIFFTSDRGGRPQIYKVNVATLQV
;
A
#
# COMPACT_ATOMS: atom_id res chain seq x y z
N TYR A 1 19.61 23.25 -6.10
CA TYR A 1 19.18 22.47 -7.27
C TYR A 1 17.80 22.97 -7.73
N GLU A 2 16.82 23.05 -6.83
CA GLU A 2 15.46 23.53 -7.13
C GLU A 2 15.44 24.95 -7.69
N ASN A 3 16.26 25.86 -7.15
CA ASN A 3 16.38 27.25 -7.65
C ASN A 3 16.97 27.35 -9.07
N ILE A 4 17.61 26.30 -9.57
CA ILE A 4 18.24 26.27 -10.91
C ILE A 4 17.35 25.51 -11.89
N THR A 5 16.70 24.45 -11.45
CA THR A 5 15.97 23.50 -12.32
C THR A 5 14.45 23.61 -12.20
N GLY A 6 13.95 24.28 -11.16
CA GLY A 6 12.52 24.28 -10.81
C GLY A 6 11.98 22.93 -10.31
N ILE A 7 12.85 21.94 -10.14
CA ILE A 7 12.48 20.58 -9.72
C ILE A 7 13.06 20.34 -8.32
N PRO A 8 12.28 19.85 -7.36
CA PRO A 8 12.80 19.46 -6.04
C PRO A 8 13.97 18.47 -6.19
N GLY A 9 15.07 18.74 -5.51
CA GLY A 9 16.24 17.87 -5.55
C GLY A 9 15.98 16.56 -4.79
N ILE A 10 16.69 15.49 -5.17
CA ILE A 10 16.63 14.17 -4.51
C ILE A 10 16.88 14.25 -3.00
N PHE A 11 17.63 15.25 -2.54
CA PHE A 11 17.96 15.47 -1.12
C PHE A 11 16.76 15.79 -0.22
N THR A 12 15.61 16.17 -0.79
CA THR A 12 14.35 16.37 -0.06
C THR A 12 13.48 15.10 -0.04
N THR A 13 13.88 14.06 -0.77
CA THR A 13 13.17 12.79 -0.83
C THR A 13 13.31 12.03 0.48
N LYS A 14 12.23 11.38 0.89
CA LYS A 14 12.23 10.51 2.07
C LYS A 14 11.92 9.07 1.67
N ILE A 15 12.44 8.15 2.46
CA ILE A 15 12.12 6.72 2.34
C ILE A 15 11.26 6.29 3.51
N ILE A 16 10.36 5.34 3.25
CA ILE A 16 9.61 4.63 4.26
C ILE A 16 9.93 3.14 4.16
N TYR A 17 10.18 2.52 5.29
CA TYR A 17 10.59 1.11 5.34
C TYR A 17 10.16 0.45 6.64
N VAL A 18 10.17 -0.86 6.65
CA VAL A 18 9.97 -1.66 7.87
C VAL A 18 11.31 -2.25 8.29
N GLU A 19 11.67 -2.00 9.53
CA GLU A 19 12.77 -2.65 10.21
C GLU A 19 12.23 -3.83 11.00
N ALA A 20 12.77 -5.03 10.77
CA ALA A 20 12.48 -6.22 11.55
C ALA A 20 13.70 -6.60 12.39
N SER A 21 13.51 -6.84 13.67
CA SER A 21 14.58 -7.21 14.61
C SER A 21 14.07 -8.21 15.65
N LYS A 22 14.99 -8.88 16.36
CA LYS A 22 14.64 -9.75 17.48
C LYS A 22 15.15 -9.15 18.78
N ARG A 23 14.28 -9.14 19.80
CA ARG A 23 14.66 -8.85 21.19
C ARG A 23 14.43 -10.09 22.04
N GLY A 24 15.51 -10.87 22.27
CA GLY A 24 15.41 -12.21 22.85
C GLY A 24 14.69 -13.15 21.89
N THR A 25 13.57 -13.73 22.33
CA THR A 25 12.72 -14.64 21.52
C THR A 25 11.57 -13.96 20.79
N ARG A 26 11.39 -12.64 20.97
CA ARG A 26 10.27 -11.90 20.37
C ARG A 26 10.70 -11.12 19.15
N ASP A 27 9.90 -11.20 18.10
CA ASP A 27 10.05 -10.35 16.92
C ASP A 27 9.55 -8.93 17.22
N HIS A 28 10.23 -7.95 16.65
CA HIS A 28 9.87 -6.54 16.70
C HIS A 28 9.92 -5.94 15.31
N TYR A 29 8.87 -5.23 14.97
CA TYR A 29 8.74 -4.54 13.69
C TYR A 29 8.57 -3.05 13.93
N ARG A 30 9.27 -2.24 13.15
CA ARG A 30 9.18 -0.79 13.20
C ARG A 30 8.93 -0.23 11.82
N LEU A 31 7.89 0.57 11.70
CA LEU A 31 7.67 1.41 10.53
C LEU A 31 8.51 2.66 10.70
N MET A 32 9.45 2.87 9.80
CA MET A 32 10.45 3.92 9.87
C MET A 32 10.33 4.88 8.71
N LEU A 33 10.62 6.13 8.97
CA LEU A 33 10.78 7.20 8.01
C LEU A 33 12.22 7.72 8.12
N ALA A 34 12.91 7.93 7.01
CA ALA A 34 14.23 8.54 6.99
C ALA A 34 14.41 9.42 5.75
N ASP A 35 15.48 10.18 5.69
CA ASP A 35 15.91 10.82 4.46
C ASP A 35 16.35 9.76 3.44
N PHE A 36 16.49 10.16 2.18
CA PHE A 36 16.84 9.24 1.09
C PHE A 36 18.16 8.49 1.31
N ASP A 37 19.08 9.06 2.08
CA ASP A 37 20.39 8.47 2.45
C ASP A 37 20.32 7.64 3.75
N GLY A 38 19.14 7.47 4.34
CA GLY A 38 18.93 6.78 5.60
C GLY A 38 19.17 7.65 6.85
N ALA A 39 19.57 8.90 6.69
CA ALA A 39 19.78 9.81 7.81
C ALA A 39 18.47 10.23 8.49
N ARG A 40 18.57 10.71 9.73
CA ARG A 40 17.45 11.21 10.55
C ARG A 40 16.27 10.25 10.62
N PRO A 41 16.48 8.97 11.00
CA PRO A 41 15.40 8.00 11.09
C PRO A 41 14.40 8.40 12.18
N VAL A 42 13.12 8.38 11.83
CA VAL A 42 12.01 8.63 12.74
C VAL A 42 11.14 7.38 12.78
N MET A 43 10.86 6.88 13.98
CA MET A 43 9.95 5.77 14.16
C MET A 43 8.50 6.27 14.11
N LEU A 44 7.73 5.77 13.17
CA LEU A 44 6.31 6.07 13.02
C LEU A 44 5.43 5.10 13.81
N ARG A 45 5.85 3.84 13.91
CA ARG A 45 5.13 2.78 14.60
C ARG A 45 6.07 1.68 15.06
N GLU A 46 5.80 1.09 16.23
CA GLU A 46 6.39 -0.17 16.70
C GLU A 46 5.28 -1.20 16.93
N SER A 47 5.56 -2.47 16.63
CA SER A 47 4.63 -3.59 16.77
C SER A 47 5.40 -4.87 17.09
N SER A 48 4.78 -5.77 17.87
CA SER A 48 5.22 -7.16 18.03
C SER A 48 4.77 -8.05 16.86
N GLU A 49 3.83 -7.55 16.08
CA GLU A 49 3.27 -8.25 14.94
C GLU A 49 3.80 -7.64 13.63
N PRO A 50 3.86 -8.42 12.53
CA PRO A 50 4.39 -7.94 11.27
C PRO A 50 3.74 -6.64 10.77
N LEU A 51 4.59 -5.76 10.24
CA LEU A 51 4.22 -4.59 9.45
C LEU A 51 4.78 -4.80 8.05
N LEU A 52 3.96 -4.62 7.00
CA LEU A 52 4.35 -4.94 5.63
C LEU A 52 3.87 -3.87 4.65
N SER A 53 4.53 -3.82 3.48
CA SER A 53 4.10 -3.06 2.29
C SER A 53 3.75 -1.59 2.57
N PRO A 54 4.63 -0.81 3.22
CA PRO A 54 4.38 0.61 3.42
C PRO A 54 4.46 1.36 2.10
N VAL A 55 3.47 2.22 1.84
CA VAL A 55 3.40 3.05 0.62
C VAL A 55 2.95 4.45 0.94
N TRP A 56 3.57 5.44 0.29
CA TRP A 56 3.27 6.85 0.41
C TRP A 56 1.97 7.23 -0.30
N SER A 57 1.21 8.14 0.30
CA SER A 57 0.22 8.90 -0.45
C SER A 57 0.91 9.89 -1.41
N PRO A 58 0.30 10.22 -2.56
CA PRO A 58 0.93 11.11 -3.54
C PRO A 58 1.29 12.50 -3.01
N ASP A 59 0.55 12.97 -2.01
CA ASP A 59 0.80 14.26 -1.33
C ASP A 59 1.90 14.20 -0.25
N GLY A 60 2.47 13.00 0.01
CA GLY A 60 3.51 12.78 1.01
C GLY A 60 3.06 12.97 2.47
N ARG A 61 1.74 13.09 2.74
CA ARG A 61 1.22 13.38 4.08
C ARG A 61 0.78 12.15 4.84
N ARG A 62 0.50 11.04 4.14
CA ARG A 62 -0.03 9.81 4.71
C ARG A 62 0.79 8.63 4.23
N VAL A 63 0.74 7.56 5.00
CA VAL A 63 1.29 6.24 4.64
C VAL A 63 0.21 5.18 4.82
N ALA A 64 0.07 4.30 3.83
CA ALA A 64 -0.71 3.08 3.98
C ALA A 64 0.24 1.89 4.19
N TYR A 65 -0.14 0.96 5.05
CA TYR A 65 0.63 -0.23 5.34
C TYR A 65 -0.26 -1.36 5.85
N VAL A 66 0.25 -2.59 5.81
CA VAL A 66 -0.41 -3.76 6.38
C VAL A 66 0.10 -3.99 7.80
N SER A 67 -0.80 -4.28 8.74
CA SER A 67 -0.48 -4.67 10.11
C SER A 67 -1.25 -5.92 10.52
N PHE A 68 -0.59 -6.79 11.28
CA PHE A 68 -1.17 -8.02 11.84
C PHE A 68 -1.59 -7.87 13.31
N GLU A 69 -1.63 -6.65 13.84
CA GLU A 69 -1.94 -6.39 15.26
C GLU A 69 -3.33 -6.90 15.70
N THR A 70 -4.24 -7.14 14.79
CA THR A 70 -5.58 -7.69 15.07
C THR A 70 -5.69 -9.18 14.75
N THR A 71 -4.59 -9.95 14.82
CA THR A 71 -4.50 -11.38 14.47
C THR A 71 -4.74 -11.72 12.99
N ARG A 72 -5.20 -10.77 12.21
CA ARG A 72 -5.38 -10.86 10.75
C ARG A 72 -4.72 -9.68 10.08
N PRO A 73 -4.23 -9.84 8.83
CA PRO A 73 -3.74 -8.70 8.09
C PRO A 73 -4.86 -7.69 7.88
N ALA A 74 -4.58 -6.43 8.18
CA ALA A 74 -5.46 -5.31 7.91
C ALA A 74 -4.65 -4.14 7.35
N ILE A 75 -5.25 -3.36 6.46
CA ILE A 75 -4.62 -2.17 5.91
C ILE A 75 -4.97 -0.98 6.79
N TYR A 76 -3.95 -0.22 7.17
CA TYR A 76 -4.06 1.02 7.91
C TYR A 76 -3.56 2.19 7.08
N ILE A 77 -4.15 3.35 7.29
CA ILE A 77 -3.61 4.64 6.84
C ILE A 77 -3.22 5.43 8.08
N GLN A 78 -2.01 5.97 8.08
CA GLN A 78 -1.50 6.84 9.14
C GLN A 78 -1.15 8.21 8.58
N GLU A 79 -1.63 9.26 9.24
CA GLU A 79 -1.27 10.64 8.97
C GLU A 79 0.08 10.95 9.66
N LEU A 80 1.03 11.49 8.90
CA LEU A 80 2.39 11.69 9.42
C LEU A 80 2.50 12.85 10.41
N ALA A 81 1.73 13.92 10.18
CA ALA A 81 1.79 15.10 11.04
C ALA A 81 1.24 14.87 12.44
N THR A 82 0.19 14.06 12.57
CA THR A 82 -0.54 13.83 13.82
C THR A 82 -0.30 12.46 14.44
N GLY A 83 0.23 11.51 13.63
CA GLY A 83 0.31 10.09 14.00
C GLY A 83 -1.04 9.38 14.05
N ARG A 84 -2.15 10.06 13.71
CA ARG A 84 -3.49 9.46 13.71
C ARG A 84 -3.57 8.33 12.70
N ARG A 85 -4.11 7.20 13.15
CA ARG A 85 -4.30 5.99 12.35
C ARG A 85 -5.77 5.68 12.14
N GLU A 86 -6.04 5.13 10.98
CA GLU A 86 -7.35 4.60 10.64
C GLU A 86 -7.20 3.22 10.00
N GLN A 87 -7.99 2.25 10.47
CA GLN A 87 -8.09 0.93 9.87
C GLN A 87 -9.01 1.02 8.64
N ILE A 88 -8.46 0.70 7.47
CA ILE A 88 -9.17 0.79 6.19
C ILE A 88 -9.88 -0.51 5.85
N THR A 89 -9.22 -1.65 6.14
CA THR A 89 -9.79 -2.97 5.88
C THR A 89 -9.72 -3.85 7.12
N ASN A 90 -10.67 -4.79 7.21
CA ASN A 90 -10.69 -5.87 8.19
C ASN A 90 -11.49 -7.06 7.64
N PHE A 91 -11.29 -7.36 6.35
CA PHE A 91 -12.00 -8.47 5.72
C PHE A 91 -11.38 -9.81 6.11
N ARG A 92 -12.18 -10.87 6.01
CA ARG A 92 -11.67 -12.23 6.19
C ARG A 92 -10.67 -12.56 5.08
N GLY A 93 -9.59 -13.25 5.43
CA GLY A 93 -8.53 -13.64 4.51
C GLY A 93 -7.47 -12.55 4.32
N LEU A 94 -6.87 -12.50 3.13
CA LEU A 94 -5.81 -11.57 2.79
C LEU A 94 -6.34 -10.14 2.68
N ASN A 95 -5.64 -9.20 3.29
CA ASN A 95 -5.76 -7.75 3.13
C ASN A 95 -4.35 -7.21 2.95
N GLY A 96 -3.96 -6.85 1.74
CA GLY A 96 -2.56 -6.53 1.48
C GLY A 96 -2.31 -5.67 0.25
N ALA A 97 -1.03 -5.39 0.02
CA ALA A 97 -0.50 -4.67 -1.13
C ALA A 97 -1.27 -3.37 -1.44
N PRO A 98 -1.36 -2.42 -0.50
CA PRO A 98 -2.04 -1.15 -0.77
C PRO A 98 -1.29 -0.33 -1.82
N ALA A 99 -2.01 0.33 -2.72
CA ALA A 99 -1.47 1.25 -3.70
C ALA A 99 -2.39 2.47 -3.87
N TRP A 100 -1.85 3.67 -3.72
CA TRP A 100 -2.60 4.91 -3.84
C TRP A 100 -2.86 5.28 -5.30
N SER A 101 -4.08 5.76 -5.59
CA SER A 101 -4.34 6.44 -6.85
C SER A 101 -3.53 7.75 -6.94
N PRO A 102 -3.19 8.23 -8.14
CA PRO A 102 -2.38 9.43 -8.31
C PRO A 102 -2.97 10.69 -7.66
N ASP A 103 -4.30 10.77 -7.55
CA ASP A 103 -5.02 11.87 -6.90
C ASP A 103 -5.15 11.69 -5.36
N GLY A 104 -4.69 10.55 -4.81
CA GLY A 104 -4.75 10.23 -3.38
C GLY A 104 -6.16 9.99 -2.82
N ARG A 105 -7.19 9.86 -3.69
CA ARG A 105 -8.59 9.68 -3.28
C ARG A 105 -9.01 8.22 -3.16
N LYS A 106 -8.28 7.31 -3.81
CA LYS A 106 -8.59 5.88 -3.85
C LYS A 106 -7.38 5.06 -3.42
N LEU A 107 -7.65 3.87 -2.90
CA LEU A 107 -6.64 2.89 -2.55
C LEU A 107 -6.97 1.56 -3.27
N ALA A 108 -6.08 1.11 -4.15
CA ALA A 108 -6.12 -0.24 -4.67
C ALA A 108 -5.47 -1.19 -3.68
N MET A 109 -5.92 -2.44 -3.64
CA MET A 109 -5.44 -3.44 -2.70
C MET A 109 -5.75 -4.85 -3.19
N THR A 110 -5.05 -5.82 -2.63
CA THR A 110 -5.34 -7.24 -2.81
C THR A 110 -6.19 -7.74 -1.66
N LEU A 111 -7.37 -8.27 -1.94
CA LEU A 111 -8.26 -8.90 -0.94
C LEU A 111 -8.66 -10.30 -1.39
N SER A 112 -8.76 -11.25 -0.44
CA SER A 112 -9.31 -12.60 -0.72
C SER A 112 -10.65 -12.86 -0.04
N LYS A 113 -11.40 -11.80 0.27
CA LYS A 113 -12.69 -11.88 0.99
C LYS A 113 -13.78 -12.70 0.29
N ASP A 114 -13.72 -12.78 -1.03
CA ASP A 114 -14.70 -13.47 -1.87
C ASP A 114 -14.15 -14.79 -2.48
N GLY A 115 -13.09 -15.35 -1.87
CA GLY A 115 -12.45 -16.61 -2.28
C GLY A 115 -10.95 -16.47 -2.47
N ASN A 116 -10.48 -16.42 -3.72
CA ASN A 116 -9.07 -16.17 -4.04
C ASN A 116 -8.70 -14.68 -4.00
N PRO A 117 -7.40 -14.35 -3.96
CA PRO A 117 -6.93 -12.98 -4.04
C PRO A 117 -7.28 -12.31 -5.35
N GLU A 118 -7.85 -11.12 -5.25
CA GLU A 118 -8.28 -10.26 -6.37
C GLU A 118 -7.97 -8.80 -6.08
N ILE A 119 -7.98 -7.97 -7.10
CA ILE A 119 -7.77 -6.53 -6.98
C ILE A 119 -9.09 -5.84 -6.65
N TYR A 120 -9.05 -5.00 -5.63
CA TYR A 120 -10.15 -4.13 -5.21
C TYR A 120 -9.68 -2.69 -5.13
N VAL A 121 -10.62 -1.77 -5.31
CA VAL A 121 -10.40 -0.33 -5.11
C VAL A 121 -11.41 0.18 -4.10
N MET A 122 -10.92 0.90 -3.10
CA MET A 122 -11.75 1.63 -2.15
C MET A 122 -11.64 3.13 -2.40
N ASP A 123 -12.78 3.79 -2.55
CA ASP A 123 -12.86 5.25 -2.43
C ASP A 123 -12.72 5.63 -0.95
N LEU A 124 -11.74 6.46 -0.61
CA LEU A 124 -11.42 6.77 0.78
C LEU A 124 -12.38 7.77 1.43
N VAL A 125 -13.19 8.46 0.64
CA VAL A 125 -14.21 9.40 1.12
C VAL A 125 -15.53 8.68 1.36
N THR A 126 -16.03 7.98 0.33
CA THR A 126 -17.33 7.30 0.37
C THR A 126 -17.28 5.93 1.03
N ARG A 127 -16.07 5.35 1.16
CA ARG A 127 -15.82 3.97 1.63
C ARG A 127 -16.40 2.89 0.71
N GLN A 128 -16.80 3.27 -0.48
CA GLN A 128 -17.26 2.31 -1.48
C GLN A 128 -16.09 1.43 -1.93
N LEU A 129 -16.30 0.11 -1.86
CA LEU A 129 -15.35 -0.91 -2.30
C LEU A 129 -15.83 -1.51 -3.62
N THR A 130 -15.00 -1.47 -4.63
CA THR A 130 -15.27 -2.03 -5.97
C THR A 130 -14.28 -3.15 -6.27
N ARG A 131 -14.76 -4.32 -6.68
CA ARG A 131 -13.93 -5.42 -7.18
C ARG A 131 -13.54 -5.12 -8.62
N MET A 132 -12.23 -5.08 -8.89
CA MET A 132 -11.66 -4.74 -10.19
C MET A 132 -11.41 -5.96 -11.07
N THR A 133 -11.08 -7.09 -10.43
CA THR A 133 -10.81 -8.35 -11.13
C THR A 133 -11.67 -9.48 -10.58
N ASN A 134 -11.98 -10.45 -11.44
CA ASN A 134 -12.72 -11.65 -11.07
C ASN A 134 -12.23 -12.83 -11.92
N HIS A 135 -11.25 -13.55 -11.40
CA HIS A 135 -10.65 -14.70 -12.06
C HIS A 135 -10.42 -15.82 -11.05
N PHE A 136 -10.32 -17.08 -11.49
CA PHE A 136 -10.06 -18.22 -10.60
C PHE A 136 -8.58 -18.33 -10.18
N MET A 137 -7.67 -17.67 -10.90
CA MET A 137 -6.27 -17.53 -10.53
C MET A 137 -6.06 -16.29 -9.66
N ILE A 138 -4.91 -16.21 -9.01
CA ILE A 138 -4.53 -15.14 -8.09
C ILE A 138 -4.20 -13.86 -8.86
N ASP A 139 -4.82 -12.76 -8.45
CA ASP A 139 -4.50 -11.40 -8.88
C ASP A 139 -4.01 -10.60 -7.65
N HIS A 140 -2.79 -10.04 -7.72
CA HIS A 140 -2.17 -9.38 -6.58
C HIS A 140 -1.22 -8.24 -6.99
N GLU A 141 -0.73 -7.49 -5.98
CA GLU A 141 0.24 -6.39 -6.13
C GLU A 141 -0.20 -5.33 -7.14
N PRO A 142 -1.32 -4.63 -6.87
CA PRO A 142 -1.80 -3.58 -7.75
C PRO A 142 -0.86 -2.36 -7.76
N SER A 143 -0.76 -1.72 -8.93
CA SER A 143 -0.07 -0.44 -9.12
C SER A 143 -0.86 0.43 -10.09
N TRP A 144 -1.11 1.68 -9.75
CA TRP A 144 -1.85 2.60 -10.60
C TRP A 144 -1.02 3.11 -11.78
N SER A 145 -1.66 3.31 -12.92
CA SER A 145 -1.12 4.15 -13.98
C SER A 145 -1.06 5.61 -13.53
N MET A 146 -0.14 6.38 -14.08
CA MET A 146 0.05 7.79 -13.70
C MET A 146 -1.18 8.66 -13.98
N ASP A 147 -1.98 8.30 -14.97
CA ASP A 147 -3.23 8.98 -15.34
C ASP A 147 -4.44 8.55 -14.49
N GLY A 148 -4.26 7.55 -13.61
CA GLY A 148 -5.33 7.01 -12.76
C GLY A 148 -6.42 6.20 -13.48
N ASN A 149 -6.27 5.94 -14.78
CA ASN A 149 -7.28 5.25 -15.58
C ASN A 149 -7.17 3.73 -15.57
N SER A 150 -6.01 3.22 -15.14
CA SER A 150 -5.74 1.77 -15.14
C SER A 150 -4.99 1.34 -13.89
N ILE A 151 -5.10 0.05 -13.59
CA ILE A 151 -4.32 -0.62 -12.55
C ILE A 151 -3.57 -1.77 -13.20
N PHE A 152 -2.26 -1.81 -13.01
CA PHE A 152 -1.40 -2.94 -13.33
C PHE A 152 -1.37 -3.88 -12.14
N PHE A 153 -1.32 -5.17 -12.38
CA PHE A 153 -1.30 -6.19 -11.33
C PHE A 153 -0.61 -7.46 -11.82
N THR A 154 -0.13 -8.27 -10.91
CA THR A 154 0.42 -9.60 -11.20
C THR A 154 -0.71 -10.63 -11.21
N SER A 155 -0.72 -11.52 -12.21
CA SER A 155 -1.70 -12.61 -12.32
C SER A 155 -1.07 -13.88 -12.91
N ASP A 156 -1.51 -15.02 -12.39
CA ASP A 156 -1.13 -16.36 -12.87
C ASP A 156 -2.05 -16.86 -13.99
N ARG A 157 -3.00 -16.07 -14.49
CA ARG A 157 -4.02 -16.47 -15.48
C ARG A 157 -3.45 -17.01 -16.78
N GLY A 158 -2.22 -16.62 -17.14
CA GLY A 158 -1.46 -17.14 -18.28
C GLY A 158 -0.62 -18.40 -17.99
N GLY A 159 -0.83 -19.05 -16.83
CA GLY A 159 -0.10 -20.26 -16.41
C GLY A 159 1.19 -19.97 -15.64
N ARG A 160 1.65 -18.75 -15.57
CA ARG A 160 2.76 -18.25 -14.74
C ARG A 160 2.56 -16.75 -14.46
N PRO A 161 3.19 -16.21 -13.41
CA PRO A 161 3.04 -14.79 -13.06
C PRO A 161 3.42 -13.87 -14.22
N GLN A 162 2.52 -12.98 -14.58
CA GLN A 162 2.67 -11.94 -15.61
C GLN A 162 1.97 -10.67 -15.17
N ILE A 163 2.34 -9.54 -15.78
CA ILE A 163 1.69 -8.26 -15.53
C ILE A 163 0.49 -8.11 -16.47
N TYR A 164 -0.64 -7.83 -15.87
CA TYR A 164 -1.89 -7.49 -16.54
C TYR A 164 -2.32 -6.06 -16.21
N LYS A 165 -3.25 -5.55 -16.97
CA LYS A 165 -3.80 -4.21 -16.78
C LYS A 165 -5.31 -4.29 -16.80
N VAL A 166 -5.98 -3.70 -15.81
CA VAL A 166 -7.43 -3.51 -15.80
C VAL A 166 -7.77 -2.02 -15.93
N ASN A 167 -8.74 -1.70 -16.78
CA ASN A 167 -9.28 -0.34 -16.89
C ASN A 167 -10.25 -0.08 -15.72
N VAL A 168 -10.07 1.04 -15.00
CA VAL A 168 -10.82 1.33 -13.77
C VAL A 168 -12.29 1.63 -14.02
N ALA A 169 -12.63 2.20 -15.19
CA ALA A 169 -14.01 2.56 -15.53
C ALA A 169 -14.79 1.38 -16.13
N THR A 170 -14.14 0.60 -17.01
CA THR A 170 -14.82 -0.48 -17.77
C THR A 170 -14.64 -1.86 -17.17
N LEU A 171 -13.69 -2.02 -16.22
CA LEU A 171 -13.29 -3.29 -15.61
C LEU A 171 -12.75 -4.33 -16.62
N GLN A 172 -12.36 -3.88 -17.82
CA GLN A 172 -11.76 -4.74 -18.83
C GLN A 172 -10.26 -4.96 -18.51
N VAL A 173 -9.86 -6.22 -18.51
CA VAL A 173 -8.48 -6.70 -18.33
C VAL A 173 -7.83 -6.91 -19.69
#